data_b3c197346c35cef8fba520da33595090
#
_entry.id   b3c197346c35cef8fba520da33595090
#
_cell.length_a   1.000
_cell.length_b   1.000
_cell.length_c   1.000
_cell.angle_alpha   90.00
_cell.angle_beta   90.00
_cell.angle_gamma   90.00
#
_symmetry.space_group_name_H-M   'P 1'
#
loop_
_entity.id
_entity.type
_entity.pdbx_description
1 polymer ?
#
loop_
_entity_poly.entity_id
_entity_poly.type
_entity_poly.pdbx_seq_one_letter_code
_entity_poly.pdbx_strand_id
1 'polypeptide(L)' 'FAEAQPGDIICYAGHVALYIGNGKIVHASGVKTGIKIGYATYREILSVRRIV' A
#
# COMPACT_ATOMS: atom_id res chain seq x y z
N PHE A 1 0.88 -10.50 3.97
CA PHE A 1 0.73 -9.88 2.64
C PHE A 1 0.19 -10.84 1.57
N ALA A 2 0.57 -12.10 1.63
CA ALA A 2 0.15 -13.08 0.60
C ALA A 2 -1.37 -13.19 0.47
N GLU A 3 -2.11 -12.87 1.53
CA GLU A 3 -3.56 -12.92 1.53
C GLU A 3 -4.22 -11.55 1.38
N ALA A 4 -3.44 -10.52 1.09
CA ALA A 4 -3.98 -9.17 0.93
C ALA A 4 -4.91 -9.12 -0.29
N GLN A 5 -5.99 -8.36 -0.14
CA GLN A 5 -7.00 -8.20 -1.19
C GLN A 5 -7.16 -6.72 -1.51
N PRO A 6 -7.66 -6.40 -2.70
CA PRO A 6 -7.94 -5.00 -3.05
C PRO A 6 -8.81 -4.33 -1.98
N GLY A 7 -8.41 -3.16 -1.56
CA GLY A 7 -9.08 -2.43 -0.48
C GLY A 7 -8.41 -2.57 0.87
N ASP A 8 -7.46 -3.48 1.01
CA ASP A 8 -6.70 -3.61 2.26
C ASP A 8 -5.69 -2.47 2.38
N ILE A 9 -5.37 -2.12 3.62
CA ILE A 9 -4.35 -1.11 3.91
C ILE A 9 -3.04 -1.81 4.22
N ILE A 10 -2.00 -1.44 3.50
CA ILE A 10 -0.65 -1.96 3.74
C ILE A 10 0.08 -0.96 4.62
N CYS A 11 0.62 -1.43 5.73
CA CYS A 11 1.31 -0.58 6.70
C CYS A 11 2.81 -0.77 6.60
N TYR A 12 3.51 0.35 6.47
CA TYR A 12 4.97 0.41 6.47
C TYR A 12 5.44 1.28 7.63
N ALA A 13 6.72 1.28 7.90
CA ALA A 13 7.27 2.15 8.93
C ALA A 13 7.05 3.62 8.54
N GLY A 14 6.19 4.31 9.29
CA GLY A 14 5.89 5.72 9.05
C GLY A 14 5.10 6.01 7.78
N HIS A 15 4.46 4.98 7.19
CA HIS A 15 3.73 5.18 5.95
C HIS A 15 2.65 4.10 5.79
N VAL A 16 1.59 4.44 5.09
CA VAL A 16 0.53 3.49 4.75
C VAL A 16 0.14 3.69 3.29
N ALA A 17 -0.44 2.65 2.68
CA ALA A 17 -0.89 2.70 1.31
C ALA A 17 -2.10 1.80 1.13
N LEU A 18 -2.86 2.04 0.07
CA LEU A 18 -4.04 1.25 -0.26
C LEU A 18 -3.66 0.18 -1.28
N TYR A 19 -3.94 -1.07 -0.93
CA TYR A 19 -3.67 -2.19 -1.84
C TYR A 19 -4.75 -2.25 -2.92
N ILE A 20 -4.34 -2.38 -4.17
CA ILE A 20 -5.27 -2.43 -5.30
C ILE A 20 -5.25 -3.77 -6.03
N GLY A 21 -4.49 -4.74 -5.51
CA GLY A 21 -4.38 -6.05 -6.12
C GLY A 21 -3.15 -6.18 -7.00
N ASN A 22 -2.83 -7.41 -7.40
CA ASN A 22 -1.69 -7.72 -8.26
C ASN A 22 -0.34 -7.23 -7.70
N GLY A 23 -0.23 -7.18 -6.36
CA GLY A 23 0.99 -6.72 -5.72
C GLY A 23 1.24 -5.23 -5.82
N LYS A 24 0.22 -4.44 -6.15
CA LYS A 24 0.34 -3.01 -6.36
C LYS A 24 -0.42 -2.22 -5.32
N ILE A 25 0.05 -0.99 -5.09
CA ILE A 25 -0.57 -0.08 -4.13
C ILE A 25 -0.73 1.29 -4.75
N VAL A 26 -1.67 2.06 -4.17
CA VAL A 26 -1.83 3.49 -4.45
C VAL A 26 -1.42 4.24 -3.19
N HIS A 27 -0.52 5.21 -3.34
CA HIS A 27 -0.10 6.01 -2.21
C HIS A 27 0.30 7.42 -2.65
N ALA A 28 0.22 8.36 -1.71
CA ALA A 28 0.68 9.71 -1.95
C ALA A 28 2.19 9.74 -1.75
N SER A 29 2.94 9.98 -2.83
CA SER A 29 4.40 9.95 -2.77
C SER A 29 5.01 11.33 -2.51
N GLY A 30 4.21 12.39 -2.53
CA GLY A 30 4.68 13.72 -2.22
C GLY A 30 3.73 14.79 -2.72
N VAL A 31 3.98 16.02 -2.28
CA VAL A 31 3.11 17.15 -2.63
C VAL A 31 3.14 17.45 -4.13
N LYS A 32 4.30 17.33 -4.74
CA LYS A 32 4.46 17.61 -6.17
C LYS A 32 4.08 16.46 -7.06
N THR A 33 4.29 15.23 -6.62
CA THR A 33 4.05 14.06 -7.44
C THR A 33 2.64 13.49 -7.26
N GLY A 34 1.96 13.87 -6.18
CA GLY A 34 0.60 13.44 -5.92
C GLY A 34 0.50 11.95 -5.65
N ILE A 35 -0.59 11.36 -6.12
CA ILE A 35 -0.87 9.94 -5.89
C ILE A 35 -0.19 9.12 -6.98
N LYS A 36 0.52 8.07 -6.58
CA LYS A 36 1.19 7.16 -7.50
C LYS A 36 0.79 5.72 -7.24
N ILE A 37 0.86 4.93 -8.30
CA ILE A 37 0.72 3.48 -8.20
C ILE A 37 2.12 2.89 -8.18
N GLY A 38 2.38 2.04 -7.19
CA GLY A 38 3.67 1.38 -7.06
C GLY A 38 3.51 -0.07 -6.64
N TYR A 39 4.63 -0.75 -6.41
CA TYR A 39 4.60 -2.13 -5.95
C TYR A 39 4.51 -2.16 -4.43
N ALA A 40 3.66 -3.05 -3.91
CA ALA A 40 3.45 -3.17 -2.47
C ALA A 40 4.74 -3.57 -1.75
N THR A 41 5.63 -4.27 -2.41
CA THR A 41 6.87 -4.77 -1.83
C THR A 41 8.05 -3.82 -1.96
N TYR A 42 7.83 -2.56 -2.35
CA TYR A 42 8.92 -1.59 -2.49
C TYR A 42 9.60 -1.27 -1.15
N ARG A 43 8.93 -1.57 -0.05
CA ARG A 43 9.44 -1.44 1.31
C ARG A 43 9.05 -2.65 2.11
N GLU A 44 9.65 -2.81 3.29
CA GLU A 44 9.25 -3.88 4.20
C GLU A 44 7.84 -3.61 4.71
N ILE A 45 6.95 -4.58 4.50
CA ILE A 45 5.58 -4.50 4.96
C ILE A 45 5.54 -4.92 6.43
N LEU A 46 5.01 -4.04 7.29
CA LEU A 46 4.89 -4.32 8.71
C LEU A 46 3.61 -5.07 9.01
N SER A 47 2.50 -4.67 8.38
CA SER A 47 1.23 -5.36 8.58
C SER A 47 0.28 -5.01 7.44
N VAL A 48 -0.79 -5.78 7.35
CA VAL A 48 -1.87 -5.53 6.40
C VAL A 48 -3.16 -5.46 7.21
N ARG A 49 -3.94 -4.41 6.99
CA ARG A 49 -5.20 -4.18 7.70
C ARG A 49 -6.37 -4.19 6.75
N ARG A 50 -7.42 -4.88 7.14
CA ARG A 50 -8.67 -4.89 6.39
C ARG A 50 -9.65 -3.94 7.06
N ILE A 51 -10.20 -3.03 6.28
CA ILE A 51 -11.14 -2.04 6.80
C ILE A 51 -12.53 -2.60 6.95
N VAL A 52 -12.92 -3.51 6.09
CA VAL A 52 -14.27 -4.07 6.05
C VAL A 52 -14.35 -5.42 6.74
#